data_f22db1a8dd0bc7b19ac481baba37598d
#
_entry.id   f22db1a8dd0bc7b19ac481baba37598d
#
_cell.length_a   1.000
_cell.length_b   1.000
_cell.length_c   1.000
_cell.angle_alpha   90.00
_cell.angle_beta   90.00
_cell.angle_gamma   90.00
#
_symmetry.space_group_name_H-M   'P 1'
#
loop_
_entity.id
_entity.type
_entity.pdbx_description
1 polymer ?
#
loop_
_entity_poly.entity_id
_entity_poly.type
_entity_poly.pdbx_seq_one_letter_code
_entity_poly.pdbx_strand_id
1 'polypeptide(L)'
;MPIDASILAARDTRRMPLIQSGSVRHNLAPFQPKSAYAGALLLLGDWEGAHTAAQDVHTPEGSYWHAIVHRQEPDSFNAGYWFRQVGKHPIFPAVLADAEAILQRFPSARVKLPAAWSPQFFIDLCESAVRQPGSQLEAAAIEIQHAEWCHLFDWCRNPV
;
A
#
# COMPACT_ATOMS: atom_id res chain seq x y z
N MET A 1 -1.23 20.18 -12.44
CA MET A 1 -2.64 20.21 -12.02
C MET A 1 -2.75 19.41 -10.75
N PRO A 2 -3.45 19.89 -9.72
CA PRO A 2 -3.73 19.08 -8.55
C PRO A 2 -4.56 17.88 -9.01
N ILE A 3 -4.28 16.69 -8.44
CA ILE A 3 -5.17 15.54 -8.58
C ILE A 3 -6.54 16.01 -8.13
N ASP A 4 -7.54 15.83 -8.99
CA ASP A 4 -8.89 16.15 -8.63
C ASP A 4 -9.26 15.34 -7.37
N ALA A 5 -9.44 16.04 -6.26
CA ALA A 5 -9.81 15.42 -4.99
C ALA A 5 -11.12 14.60 -5.12
N SER A 6 -11.91 14.86 -6.19
CA SER A 6 -13.10 14.10 -6.53
C SER A 6 -12.79 12.64 -6.88
N ILE A 7 -11.62 12.34 -7.46
CA ILE A 7 -11.20 10.96 -7.77
C ILE A 7 -10.89 10.19 -6.48
N LEU A 8 -10.30 10.87 -5.50
CA LEU A 8 -10.03 10.28 -4.18
C LEU A 8 -11.31 10.20 -3.32
N ALA A 9 -12.23 11.15 -3.48
CA ALA A 9 -13.49 11.19 -2.74
C ALA A 9 -14.55 10.21 -3.28
N ALA A 10 -14.48 9.87 -4.57
CA ALA A 10 -15.46 8.99 -5.23
C ALA A 10 -15.28 7.50 -4.91
N ARG A 11 -14.15 7.08 -4.32
CA ARG A 11 -13.94 5.71 -3.86
C ARG A 11 -13.85 5.65 -2.34
N ASP A 12 -14.58 4.71 -1.78
CA ASP A 12 -14.37 4.29 -0.39
C ASP A 12 -12.98 3.66 -0.30
N THR A 13 -11.98 4.50 -0.06
CA THR A 13 -10.56 4.14 0.03
C THR A 13 -10.30 3.09 1.10
N ARG A 14 -11.25 2.91 2.04
CA ARG A 14 -11.20 1.90 3.11
C ARG A 14 -11.39 0.45 2.61
N ARG A 15 -11.62 0.26 1.30
CA ARG A 15 -11.87 -1.05 0.71
C ARG A 15 -10.82 -1.48 -0.32
N MET A 16 -9.60 -0.98 -0.22
CA MET A 16 -8.51 -1.49 -1.04
C MET A 16 -8.24 -2.96 -0.70
N PRO A 17 -8.48 -3.92 -1.61
CA PRO A 17 -8.31 -5.34 -1.29
C PRO A 17 -6.85 -5.66 -0.99
N LEU A 18 -6.60 -6.66 -0.14
CA LEU A 18 -5.22 -7.15 0.08
C LEU A 18 -4.64 -7.77 -1.17
N ILE A 19 -5.50 -8.41 -1.98
CA ILE A 19 -5.15 -9.02 -3.25
C ILE A 19 -5.99 -8.37 -4.34
N GLN A 20 -5.36 -7.96 -5.43
CA GLN A 20 -6.03 -7.45 -6.62
C GLN A 20 -6.42 -8.63 -7.52
N SER A 21 -7.70 -8.83 -7.74
CA SER A 21 -8.22 -9.80 -8.69
C SER A 21 -8.46 -9.16 -10.06
N GLY A 22 -7.42 -9.05 -10.85
CA GLY A 22 -7.48 -8.45 -12.18
C GLY A 22 -7.25 -6.94 -12.21
N SER A 23 -6.73 -6.47 -13.34
CA SER A 23 -6.45 -5.05 -13.56
C SER A 23 -7.61 -4.42 -14.34
N VAL A 24 -8.13 -3.30 -13.82
CA VAL A 24 -9.11 -2.48 -14.52
C VAL A 24 -8.39 -1.27 -15.09
N ARG A 25 -8.28 -1.19 -16.41
CA ARG A 25 -7.64 -0.02 -17.06
C ARG A 25 -8.46 1.23 -16.78
N HIS A 26 -7.77 2.26 -16.28
CA HIS A 26 -8.31 3.58 -16.09
C HIS A 26 -7.68 4.57 -17.06
N ASN A 27 -8.47 5.50 -17.60
CA ASN A 27 -8.01 6.60 -18.45
C ASN A 27 -7.49 7.78 -17.61
N LEU A 28 -6.77 7.50 -16.52
CA LEU A 28 -6.14 8.54 -15.73
C LEU A 28 -4.92 9.07 -16.48
N ALA A 29 -4.98 10.34 -16.89
CA ALA A 29 -3.86 10.98 -17.54
C ALA A 29 -2.65 11.05 -16.59
N PRO A 30 -1.43 10.75 -17.09
CA PRO A 30 -0.21 10.86 -16.28
C PRO A 30 -0.03 12.26 -15.67
N PHE A 31 0.39 12.32 -14.42
CA PHE A 31 0.67 13.56 -13.70
C PHE A 31 1.96 13.44 -12.89
N GLN A 32 2.42 14.56 -12.33
CA GLN A 32 3.63 14.64 -11.53
C GLN A 32 3.29 14.81 -10.04
N PRO A 33 4.12 14.28 -9.14
CA PRO A 33 5.28 13.43 -9.42
C PRO A 33 4.84 12.01 -9.86
N LYS A 34 5.67 11.35 -10.67
CA LYS A 34 5.38 9.99 -11.19
C LYS A 34 5.12 8.97 -10.09
N SER A 35 5.78 9.11 -8.93
CA SER A 35 5.53 8.25 -7.77
C SER A 35 4.09 8.38 -7.26
N ALA A 36 3.53 9.59 -7.17
CA ALA A 36 2.14 9.78 -6.79
C ALA A 36 1.17 9.23 -7.86
N TYR A 37 1.54 9.29 -9.13
CA TYR A 37 0.75 8.70 -10.21
C TYR A 37 0.62 7.16 -10.06
N ALA A 38 1.72 6.47 -9.73
CA ALA A 38 1.69 5.03 -9.45
C ALA A 38 0.71 4.69 -8.31
N GLY A 39 0.76 5.46 -7.22
CA GLY A 39 -0.18 5.29 -6.09
C GLY A 39 -1.63 5.51 -6.48
N ALA A 40 -1.93 6.51 -7.31
CA ALA A 40 -3.29 6.78 -7.78
C ALA A 40 -3.82 5.66 -8.67
N LEU A 41 -3.02 5.10 -9.56
CA LEU A 41 -3.40 3.95 -10.39
C LEU A 41 -3.72 2.73 -9.53
N LEU A 42 -2.90 2.48 -8.51
CA LEU A 42 -3.12 1.37 -7.58
C LEU A 42 -4.44 1.53 -6.82
N LEU A 43 -4.77 2.73 -6.34
CA LEU A 43 -6.04 3.03 -5.69
C LEU A 43 -7.23 2.78 -6.61
N LEU A 44 -7.09 3.10 -7.89
CA LEU A 44 -8.12 2.87 -8.89
C LEU A 44 -8.26 1.39 -9.30
N GLY A 45 -7.36 0.52 -8.85
CA GLY A 45 -7.34 -0.89 -9.23
C GLY A 45 -6.68 -1.15 -10.60
N ASP A 46 -5.99 -0.15 -11.16
CA ASP A 46 -5.14 -0.35 -12.34
C ASP A 46 -3.77 -0.86 -11.90
N TRP A 47 -3.74 -2.13 -11.56
CA TRP A 47 -2.57 -2.81 -11.04
C TRP A 47 -1.41 -2.85 -12.05
N GLU A 48 -1.69 -3.17 -13.34
CA GLU A 48 -0.67 -3.18 -14.41
C GLU A 48 -0.11 -1.78 -14.66
N GLY A 49 -0.98 -0.77 -14.69
CA GLY A 49 -0.58 0.61 -14.83
C GLY A 49 0.27 1.07 -13.64
N ALA A 50 -0.12 0.72 -12.42
CA ALA A 50 0.63 1.03 -11.21
C ALA A 50 2.01 0.36 -11.20
N HIS A 51 2.08 -0.93 -11.59
CA HIS A 51 3.34 -1.67 -11.72
C HIS A 51 4.29 -0.98 -12.70
N THR A 52 3.81 -0.68 -13.92
CA THR A 52 4.61 0.00 -14.96
C THR A 52 5.07 1.38 -14.49
N ALA A 53 4.16 2.18 -13.92
CA ALA A 53 4.51 3.52 -13.44
C ALA A 53 5.53 3.49 -12.31
N ALA A 54 5.41 2.54 -11.38
CA ALA A 54 6.36 2.37 -10.27
C ALA A 54 7.74 1.94 -10.76
N GLN A 55 7.80 1.05 -11.74
CA GLN A 55 9.04 0.56 -12.32
C GLN A 55 9.87 1.67 -12.99
N ASP A 56 9.21 2.69 -13.53
CA ASP A 56 9.86 3.84 -14.16
C ASP A 56 10.39 4.88 -13.15
N VAL A 57 10.12 4.71 -11.87
CA VAL A 57 10.52 5.64 -10.80
C VAL A 57 11.70 5.06 -10.03
N HIS A 58 12.91 5.54 -10.32
CA HIS A 58 14.17 5.06 -9.71
C HIS A 58 14.47 5.75 -8.37
N THR A 59 13.50 5.73 -7.44
CA THR A 59 13.61 6.28 -6.09
C THR A 59 13.10 5.26 -5.08
N PRO A 60 13.35 5.47 -3.77
CA PRO A 60 12.75 4.63 -2.73
C PRO A 60 11.22 4.53 -2.82
N GLU A 61 10.54 5.61 -3.20
CA GLU A 61 9.09 5.64 -3.34
C GLU A 61 8.60 4.79 -4.53
N GLY A 62 9.34 4.80 -5.65
CA GLY A 62 9.06 3.90 -6.78
C GLY A 62 9.20 2.45 -6.39
N SER A 63 10.27 2.10 -5.69
CA SER A 63 10.48 0.75 -5.13
C SER A 63 9.39 0.38 -4.13
N TYR A 64 8.90 1.34 -3.34
CA TYR A 64 7.85 1.12 -2.37
C TYR A 64 6.51 0.77 -3.05
N TRP A 65 6.09 1.57 -4.03
CA TRP A 65 4.88 1.24 -4.81
C TRP A 65 4.99 -0.10 -5.50
N HIS A 66 6.15 -0.39 -6.09
CA HIS A 66 6.42 -1.68 -6.74
C HIS A 66 6.29 -2.85 -5.74
N ALA A 67 6.83 -2.67 -4.52
CA ALA A 67 6.70 -3.66 -3.46
C ALA A 67 5.23 -3.90 -3.04
N ILE A 68 4.43 -2.83 -2.91
CA ILE A 68 2.99 -2.94 -2.59
C ILE A 68 2.25 -3.69 -3.71
N VAL A 69 2.55 -3.38 -4.97
CA VAL A 69 1.97 -4.08 -6.11
C VAL A 69 2.23 -5.59 -6.03
N HIS A 70 3.47 -6.02 -5.82
CA HIS A 70 3.80 -7.44 -5.67
C HIS A 70 3.19 -8.09 -4.42
N ARG A 71 3.07 -7.34 -3.32
CA ARG A 71 2.35 -7.85 -2.14
C ARG A 71 0.88 -8.13 -2.45
N GLN A 72 0.23 -7.29 -3.28
CA GLN A 72 -1.15 -7.48 -3.72
C GLN A 72 -1.30 -8.59 -4.77
N GLU A 73 -0.24 -8.92 -5.49
CA GLU A 73 -0.18 -10.03 -6.45
C GLU A 73 -0.01 -11.40 -5.78
N PRO A 74 0.01 -11.52 -4.50
CA PRO A 74 0.65 -12.44 -3.55
C PRO A 74 1.99 -13.03 -4.02
N ASP A 75 2.88 -12.14 -4.43
CA ASP A 75 4.28 -12.46 -4.73
C ASP A 75 5.21 -11.90 -3.63
N SER A 76 5.25 -12.58 -2.50
CA SER A 76 6.01 -12.18 -1.32
C SER A 76 7.51 -12.09 -1.57
N PHE A 77 8.03 -12.90 -2.48
CA PHE A 77 9.46 -12.88 -2.82
C PHE A 77 9.85 -11.56 -3.49
N ASN A 78 9.12 -11.16 -4.52
CA ASN A 78 9.34 -9.89 -5.21
C ASN A 78 8.97 -8.70 -4.33
N ALA A 79 7.89 -8.76 -3.56
CA ALA A 79 7.56 -7.73 -2.59
C ALA A 79 8.73 -7.49 -1.61
N GLY A 80 9.29 -8.55 -1.04
CA GLY A 80 10.45 -8.49 -0.15
C GLY A 80 11.71 -7.96 -0.85
N TYR A 81 11.93 -8.31 -2.11
CA TYR A 81 13.03 -7.77 -2.91
C TYR A 81 12.94 -6.24 -3.01
N TRP A 82 11.78 -5.74 -3.44
CA TRP A 82 11.59 -4.30 -3.63
C TRP A 82 11.60 -3.52 -2.31
N PHE A 83 11.04 -4.07 -1.22
CA PHE A 83 11.16 -3.44 0.10
C PHE A 83 12.61 -3.33 0.60
N ARG A 84 13.49 -4.27 0.23
CA ARG A 84 14.93 -4.12 0.53
C ARG A 84 15.56 -2.93 -0.23
N GLN A 85 15.07 -2.60 -1.43
CA GLN A 85 15.51 -1.40 -2.15
C GLN A 85 14.99 -0.10 -1.52
N VAL A 86 13.83 -0.15 -0.87
CA VAL A 86 13.31 1.00 -0.08
C VAL A 86 14.22 1.33 1.10
N GLY A 87 14.73 0.30 1.77
CA GLY A 87 15.51 0.47 3.00
C GLY A 87 14.67 1.04 4.14
N LYS A 88 15.20 2.04 4.84
CA LYS A 88 14.48 2.78 5.89
C LYS A 88 13.73 3.93 5.27
N HIS A 89 12.42 3.99 5.48
CA HIS A 89 11.60 5.06 4.94
C HIS A 89 11.03 5.95 6.04
N PRO A 90 10.99 7.29 5.87
CA PRO A 90 10.52 8.23 6.88
C PRO A 90 9.07 8.02 7.34
N ILE A 91 8.21 7.42 6.51
CA ILE A 91 6.82 7.15 6.89
C ILE A 91 6.65 5.95 7.83
N PHE A 92 7.63 5.10 8.00
CA PHE A 92 7.52 3.87 8.80
C PHE A 92 7.02 4.08 10.22
N PRO A 93 7.48 5.08 10.98
CA PRO A 93 6.95 5.34 12.32
C PRO A 93 5.45 5.70 12.33
N ALA A 94 5.00 6.45 11.32
CA ALA A 94 3.59 6.83 11.21
C ALA A 94 2.71 5.62 10.85
N VAL A 95 3.17 4.78 9.92
CA VAL A 95 2.48 3.52 9.58
C VAL A 95 2.38 2.60 10.79
N LEU A 96 3.45 2.49 11.60
CA LEU A 96 3.41 1.68 12.82
C LEU A 96 2.37 2.21 13.82
N ALA A 97 2.35 3.53 14.05
CA ALA A 97 1.39 4.15 14.96
C ALA A 97 -0.06 3.91 14.52
N ASP A 98 -0.35 4.04 13.22
CA ASP A 98 -1.67 3.74 12.67
C ASP A 98 -2.01 2.25 12.78
N ALA A 99 -1.05 1.37 12.53
CA ALA A 99 -1.24 -0.07 12.70
C ALA A 99 -1.59 -0.44 14.16
N GLU A 100 -0.93 0.18 15.14
CA GLU A 100 -1.26 0.01 16.56
C GLU A 100 -2.70 0.44 16.87
N ALA A 101 -3.11 1.63 16.40
CA ALA A 101 -4.45 2.16 16.61
C ALA A 101 -5.53 1.30 15.91
N ILE A 102 -5.24 0.83 14.70
CA ILE A 102 -6.12 -0.06 13.94
C ILE A 102 -6.33 -1.37 14.70
N LEU A 103 -5.26 -2.02 15.14
CA LEU A 103 -5.34 -3.32 15.82
C LEU A 103 -6.08 -3.26 17.15
N GLN A 104 -6.12 -2.12 17.84
CA GLN A 104 -6.97 -1.94 19.03
C GLN A 104 -8.47 -2.14 18.74
N ARG A 105 -8.91 -1.86 17.51
CA ARG A 105 -10.28 -2.07 17.05
C ARG A 105 -10.57 -3.52 16.63
N PHE A 106 -9.52 -4.33 16.44
CA PHE A 106 -9.59 -5.71 16.00
C PHE A 106 -8.90 -6.69 16.96
N PRO A 107 -9.38 -6.80 18.23
CA PRO A 107 -8.69 -7.58 19.27
C PRO A 107 -8.58 -9.07 18.93
N SER A 108 -9.51 -9.61 18.14
CA SER A 108 -9.46 -11.02 17.72
C SER A 108 -8.44 -11.30 16.62
N ALA A 109 -7.85 -10.28 16.01
CA ALA A 109 -6.75 -10.45 15.05
C ALA A 109 -5.49 -11.00 15.72
N ARG A 110 -5.31 -10.77 17.06
CA ARG A 110 -4.21 -11.30 17.89
C ARG A 110 -2.82 -11.03 17.31
N VAL A 111 -2.64 -9.87 16.70
CA VAL A 111 -1.37 -9.46 16.10
C VAL A 111 -0.51 -8.76 17.14
N LYS A 112 0.74 -9.17 17.25
CA LYS A 112 1.77 -8.47 18.02
C LYS A 112 2.71 -7.76 17.05
N LEU A 113 2.65 -6.43 17.03
CA LEU A 113 3.54 -5.62 16.20
C LEU A 113 4.99 -5.66 16.70
N PRO A 114 5.96 -5.57 15.78
CA PRO A 114 7.37 -5.37 16.14
C PRO A 114 7.59 -3.96 16.72
N ALA A 115 8.70 -3.75 17.42
CA ALA A 115 9.04 -2.45 18.01
C ALA A 115 9.30 -1.33 16.97
N ALA A 116 9.57 -1.69 15.72
CA ALA A 116 9.69 -0.78 14.59
C ALA A 116 8.97 -1.38 13.39
N TRP A 117 8.44 -0.52 12.51
CA TRP A 117 7.76 -1.00 11.30
C TRP A 117 8.70 -1.88 10.46
N SER A 118 8.21 -3.05 10.11
CA SER A 118 8.90 -4.03 9.27
C SER A 118 8.02 -4.37 8.06
N PRO A 119 8.42 -3.98 6.85
CA PRO A 119 7.69 -4.37 5.64
C PRO A 119 7.58 -5.90 5.48
N GLN A 120 8.60 -6.67 5.86
CA GLN A 120 8.53 -8.12 5.80
C GLN A 120 7.47 -8.68 6.76
N PHE A 121 7.42 -8.15 7.97
CA PHE A 121 6.35 -8.52 8.92
C PHE A 121 4.97 -8.26 8.31
N PHE A 122 4.78 -7.13 7.61
CA PHE A 122 3.49 -6.82 7.02
C PHE A 122 3.17 -7.68 5.79
N ILE A 123 4.16 -8.09 4.99
CA ILE A 123 3.98 -9.09 3.94
C ILE A 123 3.44 -10.39 4.55
N ASP A 124 4.08 -10.91 5.60
CA ASP A 124 3.71 -12.16 6.27
C ASP A 124 2.31 -12.06 6.89
N LEU A 125 1.97 -10.90 7.44
CA LEU A 125 0.65 -10.61 7.98
C LEU A 125 -0.43 -10.67 6.89
N CYS A 126 -0.19 -10.02 5.75
CA CYS A 126 -1.10 -10.06 4.60
C CYS A 126 -1.31 -11.47 4.08
N GLU A 127 -0.24 -12.27 3.95
CA GLU A 127 -0.35 -13.69 3.57
C GLU A 127 -1.19 -14.50 4.55
N SER A 128 -1.06 -14.21 5.84
CA SER A 128 -1.86 -14.87 6.87
C SER A 128 -3.32 -14.43 6.82
N ALA A 129 -3.57 -13.15 6.54
CA ALA A 129 -4.89 -12.55 6.45
C ALA A 129 -5.71 -13.13 5.27
N VAL A 130 -5.10 -13.26 4.09
CA VAL A 130 -5.80 -13.81 2.90
C VAL A 130 -6.22 -15.27 3.07
N ARG A 131 -5.56 -16.00 3.96
CA ARG A 131 -5.95 -17.38 4.32
C ARG A 131 -7.12 -17.43 5.29
N GLN A 132 -7.58 -16.31 5.80
CA GLN A 132 -8.65 -16.18 6.80
C GLN A 132 -9.70 -15.15 6.34
N PRO A 133 -10.39 -15.39 5.20
CA PRO A 133 -11.34 -14.43 4.66
C PRO A 133 -12.49 -14.16 5.64
N GLY A 134 -12.89 -12.91 5.77
CA GLY A 134 -13.92 -12.46 6.69
C GLY A 134 -13.47 -12.32 8.15
N SER A 135 -12.20 -12.59 8.46
CA SER A 135 -11.66 -12.47 9.82
C SER A 135 -11.33 -11.03 10.20
N GLN A 136 -11.21 -10.78 11.51
CA GLN A 136 -10.67 -9.50 11.99
C GLN A 136 -9.22 -9.26 11.55
N LEU A 137 -8.45 -10.31 11.31
CA LEU A 137 -7.10 -10.19 10.78
C LEU A 137 -7.11 -9.62 9.37
N GLU A 138 -7.99 -10.12 8.49
CA GLU A 138 -8.14 -9.58 7.14
C GLU A 138 -8.60 -8.12 7.17
N ALA A 139 -9.63 -7.81 7.97
CA ALA A 139 -10.13 -6.45 8.10
C ALA A 139 -9.04 -5.47 8.60
N ALA A 140 -8.28 -5.86 9.62
CA ALA A 140 -7.17 -5.06 10.13
C ALA A 140 -6.06 -4.87 9.08
N ALA A 141 -5.68 -5.93 8.37
CA ALA A 141 -4.65 -5.86 7.33
C ALA A 141 -5.07 -4.94 6.17
N ILE A 142 -6.33 -4.95 5.76
CA ILE A 142 -6.88 -4.03 4.75
C ILE A 142 -6.74 -2.58 5.21
N GLU A 143 -7.12 -2.27 6.46
CA GLU A 143 -7.03 -0.91 6.98
C GLU A 143 -5.57 -0.45 7.15
N ILE A 144 -4.67 -1.34 7.57
CA ILE A 144 -3.24 -1.03 7.68
C ILE A 144 -2.65 -0.76 6.29
N GLN A 145 -2.97 -1.57 5.29
CA GLN A 145 -2.53 -1.33 3.91
C GLN A 145 -3.03 0.02 3.38
N HIS A 146 -4.27 0.37 3.70
CA HIS A 146 -4.82 1.68 3.34
C HIS A 146 -4.07 2.84 4.02
N ALA A 147 -3.80 2.73 5.32
CA ALA A 147 -3.04 3.74 6.05
C ALA A 147 -1.62 3.92 5.47
N GLU A 148 -0.93 2.81 5.18
CA GLU A 148 0.37 2.80 4.51
C GLU A 148 0.29 3.50 3.15
N TRP A 149 -0.73 3.21 2.35
CA TRP A 149 -0.98 3.87 1.06
C TRP A 149 -1.15 5.39 1.24
N CYS A 150 -1.94 5.83 2.21
CA CYS A 150 -2.16 7.25 2.49
C CYS A 150 -0.86 7.98 2.83
N HIS A 151 -0.07 7.42 3.76
CA HIS A 151 1.20 8.02 4.15
C HIS A 151 2.18 8.11 3.00
N LEU A 152 2.31 7.05 2.20
CA LEU A 152 3.20 7.04 1.05
C LEU A 152 2.73 8.01 -0.05
N PHE A 153 1.42 8.06 -0.30
CA PHE A 153 0.85 8.96 -1.29
C PHE A 153 1.06 10.43 -0.92
N ASP A 154 0.80 10.79 0.34
CA ASP A 154 1.02 12.14 0.85
C ASP A 154 2.50 12.53 0.82
N TRP A 155 3.39 11.61 1.18
CA TRP A 155 4.84 11.79 1.05
C TRP A 155 5.26 12.06 -0.39
N CYS A 156 4.77 11.28 -1.35
CA CYS A 156 5.09 11.46 -2.76
C CYS A 156 4.59 12.80 -3.31
N ARG A 157 3.46 13.31 -2.83
CA ARG A 157 2.90 14.60 -3.28
C ARG A 157 3.61 15.82 -2.70
N ASN A 158 4.19 15.67 -1.52
CA ASN A 158 4.83 16.75 -0.77
C ASN A 158 6.26 16.34 -0.38
N PRO A 159 7.15 16.11 -1.38
CA PRO A 159 8.51 15.73 -1.06
C PRO A 159 9.19 16.86 -0.26
N VAL A 160 9.76 16.51 0.90
CA VAL A 160 10.48 17.43 1.81
C VAL A 160 11.88 17.68 1.27
#